data_61454cd41abf151dca51a4202b417de8
#
_entry.id   61454cd41abf151dca51a4202b417de8
#
_cell.length_a   1.000
_cell.length_b   1.000
_cell.length_c   1.000
_cell.angle_alpha   90.00
_cell.angle_beta   90.00
_cell.angle_gamma   90.00
#
_symmetry.space_group_name_H-M   'P 1'
#
loop_
_entity.id
_entity.type
_entity.pdbx_description
1 polymer ?
#
loop_
_entity_poly.entity_id
_entity_poly.type
_entity_poly.pdbx_seq_one_letter_code
_entity_poly.pdbx_strand_id
1 'polypeptide(L)'
;ASDVYKRQKYISYPFKVKSSAMKVLSLKNNDYDLRLVYELMQQIDFPLKDHQRYWISEYSQLTISIPKDREEQTAIATILTDMDKEIADLEAKRDKYSLLKSGMMQKLLTGQIRLKINRI
;
A
#
# COMPACT_ATOMS: atom_id res chain seq x y z
N ALA A 1 -9.12 8.88 10.72
CA ALA A 1 -8.43 9.76 11.65
C ALA A 1 -7.25 9.07 12.33
N SER A 2 -7.30 7.80 12.43
CA SER A 2 -6.24 7.00 13.07
C SER A 2 -5.09 6.66 12.16
N ASP A 3 -5.02 7.27 10.98
CA ASP A 3 -4.17 6.75 9.90
C ASP A 3 -2.88 7.49 9.71
N VAL A 4 -2.52 8.34 10.62
CA VAL A 4 -1.39 9.20 10.38
C VAL A 4 -0.08 8.40 10.33
N TYR A 5 0.05 7.31 11.06
CA TYR A 5 1.17 6.41 10.92
C TYR A 5 1.01 5.42 9.81
N LYS A 6 -0.22 5.14 9.43
CA LYS A 6 -0.50 4.32 8.26
C LYS A 6 -0.25 5.08 6.96
N ARG A 7 0.08 6.36 7.05
CA ARG A 7 0.51 7.17 5.91
C ARG A 7 1.98 7.00 5.59
N GLN A 8 2.52 5.86 5.90
CA GLN A 8 3.86 5.49 5.48
C GLN A 8 3.82 5.02 4.04
N LYS A 9 4.88 5.34 3.29
CA LYS A 9 5.04 4.90 1.91
C LYS A 9 6.44 4.34 1.73
N TYR A 10 6.51 3.26 0.97
CA TYR A 10 7.77 2.76 0.45
C TYR A 10 7.99 3.37 -0.94
N ILE A 11 9.15 3.99 -1.14
CA ILE A 11 9.49 4.65 -2.39
C ILE A 11 10.81 4.11 -2.90
N SER A 12 10.81 3.60 -4.14
CA SER A 12 11.98 3.04 -4.81
C SER A 12 12.53 3.93 -5.92
N TYR A 13 12.02 5.15 -6.05
CA TYR A 13 12.43 6.10 -7.09
C TYR A 13 12.79 7.45 -6.46
N PRO A 14 13.52 8.33 -7.17
CA PRO A 14 13.84 9.65 -6.65
C PRO A 14 12.58 10.46 -6.33
N PHE A 15 12.60 11.16 -5.21
CA PHE A 15 11.45 11.93 -4.74
C PHE A 15 11.90 13.21 -4.05
N LYS A 16 10.94 14.11 -3.84
CA LYS A 16 11.15 15.39 -3.17
C LYS A 16 10.29 15.47 -1.93
N VAL A 17 10.87 15.88 -0.82
CA VAL A 17 10.13 16.12 0.42
C VAL A 17 9.67 17.56 0.43
N LYS A 18 8.35 17.78 0.56
CA LYS A 18 7.76 19.12 0.52
C LYS A 18 7.38 19.66 1.89
N SER A 19 7.47 18.86 2.93
CA SER A 19 7.02 19.25 4.26
C SER A 19 8.05 18.82 5.31
N SER A 20 8.32 19.70 6.27
CA SER A 20 9.15 19.37 7.42
C SER A 20 8.48 18.41 8.40
N ALA A 21 7.17 18.18 8.25
CA ALA A 21 6.46 17.19 9.04
C ALA A 21 6.73 15.76 8.58
N MET A 22 7.32 15.59 7.41
CA MET A 22 7.68 14.28 6.87
C MET A 22 9.00 13.79 7.46
N LYS A 23 9.06 12.50 7.75
CA LYS A 23 10.28 11.84 8.18
C LYS A 23 10.69 10.83 7.11
N VAL A 24 11.91 10.99 6.61
CA VAL A 24 12.47 10.07 5.62
C VAL A 24 13.40 9.09 6.31
N LEU A 25 13.19 7.82 6.07
CA LEU A 25 14.01 6.75 6.60
C LEU A 25 14.77 6.07 5.47
N SER A 26 16.04 5.80 5.70
CA SER A 26 16.88 5.07 4.78
C SER A 26 17.76 4.08 5.53
N LEU A 27 18.27 3.10 4.83
CA LEU A 27 19.17 2.12 5.44
C LEU A 27 20.56 2.74 5.69
N LYS A 28 21.13 2.40 6.83
CA LYS A 28 22.51 2.77 7.13
C LYS A 28 23.51 1.84 6.44
N ASN A 29 23.14 0.60 6.20
CA ASN A 29 23.96 -0.42 5.59
C ASN A 29 23.08 -1.42 4.83
N ASN A 30 23.69 -2.43 4.24
CA ASN A 30 23.01 -3.43 3.43
C ASN A 30 22.59 -4.68 4.20
N ASP A 31 22.63 -4.66 5.53
CA ASP A 31 22.27 -5.82 6.34
C ASP A 31 20.77 -6.09 6.36
N TYR A 32 19.96 -5.11 5.99
CA TYR A 32 18.52 -5.19 6.04
C TYR A 32 17.88 -4.86 4.70
N ASP A 33 16.72 -5.46 4.44
CA ASP A 33 15.88 -5.10 3.30
C ASP A 33 14.89 -4.04 3.73
N LEU A 34 14.97 -2.87 3.13
CA LEU A 34 14.12 -1.74 3.49
C LEU A 34 12.65 -2.02 3.24
N ARG A 35 12.32 -2.76 2.17
CA ARG A 35 10.94 -3.14 1.88
C ARG A 35 10.37 -4.02 2.99
N LEU A 36 11.15 -4.97 3.49
CA LEU A 36 10.72 -5.81 4.60
C LEU A 36 10.56 -4.99 5.88
N VAL A 37 11.47 -4.06 6.15
CA VAL A 37 11.34 -3.14 7.29
C VAL A 37 10.04 -2.35 7.20
N TYR A 38 9.72 -1.83 6.01
CA TYR A 38 8.45 -1.14 5.78
C TYR A 38 7.25 -2.03 6.10
N GLU A 39 7.24 -3.27 5.62
CA GLU A 39 6.14 -4.21 5.88
C GLU A 39 6.01 -4.53 7.37
N LEU A 40 7.13 -4.71 8.06
CA LEU A 40 7.11 -4.95 9.50
C LEU A 40 6.59 -3.74 10.27
N MET A 41 6.91 -2.54 9.82
CA MET A 41 6.39 -1.31 10.42
C MET A 41 4.88 -1.20 10.27
N GLN A 42 4.31 -1.74 9.19
CA GLN A 42 2.86 -1.75 8.99
C GLN A 42 2.13 -2.61 10.02
N GLN A 43 2.83 -3.55 10.65
CA GLN A 43 2.25 -4.41 11.68
C GLN A 43 2.26 -3.77 13.07
N ILE A 44 2.94 -2.65 13.22
CA ILE A 44 3.00 -1.96 14.51
C ILE A 44 1.71 -1.20 14.74
N ASP A 45 1.03 -1.53 15.82
CA ASP A 45 -0.14 -0.79 16.28
C ASP A 45 0.32 0.21 17.34
N PHE A 46 0.45 1.44 16.93
CA PHE A 46 0.98 2.49 17.79
C PHE A 46 0.01 3.67 17.82
N PRO A 47 -0.52 4.04 18.98
CA PRO A 47 -1.46 5.15 19.09
C PRO A 47 -0.77 6.48 18.81
N LEU A 48 -1.45 7.31 18.02
CA LEU A 48 -0.92 8.57 17.53
C LEU A 48 -1.58 9.76 18.16
N LYS A 49 -0.76 10.64 18.68
CA LYS A 49 -1.25 11.93 19.17
C LYS A 49 -0.54 13.11 18.49
N ASP A 50 0.77 13.04 18.32
CA ASP A 50 1.58 14.11 17.72
C ASP A 50 2.76 13.49 16.99
N HIS A 51 2.85 13.64 15.69
CA HIS A 51 3.76 12.91 14.83
C HIS A 51 5.22 13.04 15.15
N GLN A 52 5.70 14.25 15.26
CA GLN A 52 7.13 14.51 15.38
C GLN A 52 7.68 14.06 16.72
N ARG A 53 6.92 14.33 17.77
CA ARG A 53 7.34 13.95 19.13
C ARG A 53 7.37 12.43 19.28
N TYR A 54 6.36 11.75 18.73
CA TYR A 54 6.30 10.30 18.85
C TYR A 54 7.40 9.60 18.08
N TRP A 55 7.81 10.15 16.95
CA TRP A 55 8.96 9.59 16.24
C TRP A 55 10.22 9.62 17.11
N ILE A 56 10.54 10.79 17.67
CA ILE A 56 11.79 10.99 18.42
C ILE A 56 11.78 10.23 19.74
N SER A 57 10.70 10.34 20.51
CA SER A 57 10.68 9.84 21.88
C SER A 57 10.28 8.38 22.00
N GLU A 58 9.44 7.88 21.11
CA GLU A 58 8.82 6.57 21.29
C GLU A 58 8.90 5.70 20.05
N TYR A 59 8.44 6.17 18.90
CA TYR A 59 8.31 5.34 17.72
C TYR A 59 9.67 4.85 17.22
N SER A 60 10.68 5.70 17.19
CA SER A 60 12.03 5.33 16.76
C SER A 60 12.71 4.33 17.69
N GLN A 61 12.21 4.19 18.92
CA GLN A 61 12.74 3.27 19.92
C GLN A 61 12.07 1.90 19.87
N LEU A 62 11.04 1.73 19.07
CA LEU A 62 10.37 0.45 18.92
C LEU A 62 11.32 -0.59 18.30
N THR A 63 11.21 -1.80 18.81
CA THR A 63 12.03 -2.92 18.32
C THR A 63 11.17 -3.79 17.40
N ILE A 64 11.74 -4.18 16.28
CA ILE A 64 11.11 -5.14 15.36
C ILE A 64 11.99 -6.37 15.25
N SER A 65 11.34 -7.52 15.09
CA SER A 65 12.04 -8.78 14.82
C SER A 65 12.16 -8.98 13.33
N ILE A 66 13.37 -9.26 12.86
CA ILE A 66 13.65 -9.46 11.45
C ILE A 66 14.60 -10.65 11.29
N PRO A 67 14.45 -11.49 10.26
CA PRO A 67 15.40 -12.57 9.99
C PRO A 67 16.80 -12.03 9.79
N LYS A 68 17.79 -12.73 10.32
CA LYS A 68 19.19 -12.32 10.17
C LYS A 68 19.73 -12.53 8.75
N ASP A 69 19.24 -13.55 8.08
CA ASP A 69 19.69 -13.88 6.73
C ASP A 69 19.13 -12.88 5.73
N ARG A 70 20.03 -12.20 5.03
CA ARG A 70 19.65 -11.21 4.02
C ARG A 70 18.86 -11.83 2.86
N GLU A 71 19.19 -13.06 2.49
CA GLU A 71 18.47 -13.77 1.43
C GLU A 71 17.04 -14.08 1.84
N GLU A 72 16.84 -14.50 3.09
CA GLU A 72 15.50 -14.73 3.62
C GLU A 72 14.69 -13.43 3.66
N GLN A 73 15.29 -12.33 4.10
CA GLN A 73 14.65 -11.03 4.08
C GLN A 73 14.18 -10.64 2.68
N THR A 74 15.06 -10.81 1.70
CA THR A 74 14.74 -10.49 0.30
C THR A 74 13.63 -11.38 -0.24
N ALA A 75 13.65 -12.66 0.09
CA ALA A 75 12.61 -13.59 -0.33
C ALA A 75 11.24 -13.21 0.23
N ILE A 76 11.18 -12.87 1.50
CA ILE A 76 9.93 -12.42 2.13
C ILE A 76 9.44 -11.12 1.48
N ALA A 77 10.33 -10.15 1.32
CA ALA A 77 9.99 -8.87 0.70
C ALA A 77 9.47 -9.06 -0.74
N THR A 78 10.06 -9.97 -1.50
CA THR A 78 9.62 -10.29 -2.86
C THR A 78 8.21 -10.87 -2.88
N ILE A 79 7.92 -11.81 -1.99
CA ILE A 79 6.58 -12.41 -1.88
C ILE A 79 5.54 -11.33 -1.59
N LEU A 80 5.81 -10.48 -0.61
CA LEU A 80 4.87 -9.42 -0.23
C LEU A 80 4.70 -8.38 -1.34
N THR A 81 5.76 -8.04 -2.04
CA THR A 81 5.72 -7.12 -3.17
C THR A 81 4.89 -7.69 -4.32
N ASP A 82 5.06 -8.98 -4.62
CA ASP A 82 4.30 -9.67 -5.66
C ASP A 82 2.80 -9.73 -5.31
N MET A 83 2.48 -9.92 -4.04
CA MET A 83 1.09 -9.90 -3.58
C MET A 83 0.48 -8.51 -3.72
N ASP A 84 1.23 -7.46 -3.38
CA ASP A 84 0.77 -6.07 -3.56
C ASP A 84 0.51 -5.76 -5.02
N LYS A 85 1.39 -6.23 -5.91
CA LYS A 85 1.21 -6.06 -7.35
C LYS A 85 -0.05 -6.75 -7.84
N GLU A 86 -0.30 -7.97 -7.38
CA GLU A 86 -1.52 -8.69 -7.75
C GLU A 86 -2.78 -7.99 -7.24
N ILE A 87 -2.76 -7.47 -6.03
CA ILE A 87 -3.85 -6.67 -5.49
C ILE A 87 -4.11 -5.45 -6.37
N ALA A 88 -3.05 -4.73 -6.74
CA ALA A 88 -3.18 -3.56 -7.61
C ALA A 88 -3.76 -3.93 -8.99
N ASP A 89 -3.34 -5.05 -9.57
CA ASP A 89 -3.87 -5.53 -10.85
C ASP A 89 -5.35 -5.90 -10.74
N LEU A 90 -5.75 -6.53 -9.65
CA LEU A 90 -7.15 -6.88 -9.39
C LEU A 90 -8.02 -5.65 -9.16
N GLU A 91 -7.49 -4.65 -8.45
CA GLU A 91 -8.19 -3.37 -8.27
C GLU A 91 -8.41 -2.65 -9.59
N ALA A 92 -7.39 -2.63 -10.45
CA ALA A 92 -7.51 -2.04 -11.79
C ALA A 92 -8.57 -2.78 -12.63
N LYS A 93 -8.60 -4.09 -12.54
CA LYS A 93 -9.60 -4.91 -13.22
C LYS A 93 -11.00 -4.62 -12.68
N ARG A 94 -11.15 -4.52 -11.37
CA ARG A 94 -12.41 -4.13 -10.74
C ARG A 94 -12.90 -2.79 -11.25
N ASP A 95 -12.02 -1.79 -11.30
CA ASP A 95 -12.36 -0.44 -11.75
C ASP A 95 -12.78 -0.44 -13.21
N LYS A 96 -12.10 -1.21 -14.05
CA LYS A 96 -12.46 -1.39 -15.46
C LYS A 96 -13.87 -1.97 -15.60
N TYR A 97 -14.19 -3.03 -14.86
CA TYR A 97 -15.52 -3.65 -14.91
C TYR A 97 -16.60 -2.75 -14.31
N SER A 98 -16.27 -1.97 -13.30
CA SER A 98 -17.18 -0.98 -12.74
C SER A 98 -17.57 0.07 -13.77
N LEU A 99 -16.61 0.60 -14.52
CA LEU A 99 -16.87 1.54 -15.60
C LEU A 99 -17.68 0.90 -16.74
N LEU A 100 -17.35 -0.33 -17.09
CA LEU A 100 -18.07 -1.07 -18.12
C LEU A 100 -19.52 -1.28 -17.71
N LYS A 101 -19.75 -1.67 -16.47
CA LYS A 101 -21.10 -1.84 -15.93
C LYS A 101 -21.89 -0.54 -16.00
N SER A 102 -21.29 0.59 -15.58
CA SER A 102 -21.94 1.90 -15.65
C SER A 102 -22.33 2.28 -17.07
N GLY A 103 -21.44 2.06 -18.03
CA GLY A 103 -21.72 2.31 -19.44
C GLY A 103 -22.84 1.44 -19.98
N MET A 104 -22.84 0.16 -19.63
CA MET A 104 -23.92 -0.75 -20.04
C MET A 104 -25.25 -0.42 -19.41
N MET A 105 -25.24 -0.06 -18.14
CA MET A 105 -26.47 0.39 -17.46
C MET A 105 -27.06 1.61 -18.16
N GLN A 106 -26.22 2.57 -18.54
CA GLN A 106 -26.66 3.76 -19.23
C GLN A 106 -27.30 3.43 -20.57
N LYS A 107 -26.74 2.50 -21.32
CA LYS A 107 -27.27 2.11 -22.64
C LYS A 107 -28.51 1.21 -22.55
N LEU A 108 -28.51 0.27 -21.62
CA LEU A 108 -29.60 -0.70 -21.49
C LEU A 108 -30.82 -0.10 -20.79
N LEU A 109 -30.60 0.65 -19.71
CA LEU A 109 -31.71 1.21 -18.93
C LEU A 109 -32.38 2.40 -19.61
N THR A 110 -31.65 3.12 -20.47
CA THR A 110 -32.22 4.21 -21.26
C THR A 110 -32.83 3.77 -22.58
N GLY A 111 -32.70 2.48 -22.94
CA GLY A 111 -33.25 1.98 -24.17
C GLY A 111 -32.42 2.24 -25.41
N GLN A 112 -31.19 2.78 -25.29
CA GLN A 112 -30.30 2.96 -26.42
C GLN A 112 -29.92 1.65 -27.07
N ILE A 113 -29.77 0.59 -26.27
CA ILE A 113 -29.56 -0.78 -26.74
C ILE A 113 -30.67 -1.62 -26.15
N ARG A 114 -31.30 -2.42 -26.98
CA ARG A 114 -32.38 -3.31 -26.57
C ARG A 114 -31.95 -4.76 -26.76
N LEU A 115 -32.26 -5.59 -25.78
CA LEU A 115 -32.02 -7.02 -25.87
C LEU A 115 -33.18 -7.73 -26.52
N LYS A 116 -32.89 -8.70 -27.37
CA LYS A 116 -33.89 -9.62 -27.85
C LYS A 116 -34.06 -10.73 -26.84
N ILE A 117 -35.26 -10.89 -26.34
CA ILE A 117 -35.58 -11.96 -25.40
C ILE A 117 -36.57 -12.92 -26.12
N ASN A 118 -36.16 -14.20 -26.22
CA ASN A 118 -37.04 -15.21 -26.75
C ASN A 118 -38.07 -15.55 -25.67
N ARG A 119 -39.33 -15.38 -26.01
CA ARG A 119 -40.45 -15.80 -25.16
C ARG A 119 -40.86 -17.22 -25.58
N ILE A 120 -40.97 -18.05 -24.60
CA ILE A 120 -41.45 -19.42 -24.80
C ILE A 120 -42.98 -19.45 -24.67
#